data_6e2fcfbc028b359954b8d53ed002324b
#
_entry.id   6e2fcfbc028b359954b8d53ed002324b
#
_cell.length_a   1.000
_cell.length_b   1.000
_cell.length_c   1.000
_cell.angle_alpha   90.00
_cell.angle_beta   90.00
_cell.angle_gamma   90.00
#
_symmetry.space_group_name_H-M   'P 1'
#
loop_
_entity.id
_entity.type
_entity.pdbx_description
1 polymer ?
#
loop_
_entity_poly.entity_id
_entity_poly.type
_entity_poly.pdbx_seq_one_letter_code
_entity_poly.pdbx_strand_id
1 'polypeptide(L)'
;MKLNFKKRIAVFNTLAVAVTTAIVFIVIYAVVYNSSYRHLDSDILLEKEEILNTLDWKGDSIIINKMPEWEEAEHNKVEVNPTFIQIVDNKERMIFKSANLQSNHFLFDPANETENFFNSLVDK
;
A
#
# COMPACT_ATOMS: atom_id res chain seq x y z
N MET A 1 13.12 43.73 -27.51
CA MET A 1 14.08 42.99 -28.36
C MET A 1 13.27 42.21 -29.42
N LYS A 2 13.40 42.56 -30.71
CA LYS A 2 12.67 41.89 -31.79
C LYS A 2 13.47 40.62 -32.15
N LEU A 3 12.96 39.46 -31.76
CA LEU A 3 13.57 38.19 -32.18
C LEU A 3 13.47 38.02 -33.70
N ASN A 4 14.61 37.65 -34.30
CA ASN A 4 14.68 37.36 -35.73
C ASN A 4 13.77 36.16 -36.07
N PHE A 5 13.13 36.12 -37.23
CA PHE A 5 12.12 35.12 -37.64
C PHE A 5 12.59 33.68 -37.34
N LYS A 6 13.84 33.33 -37.66
CA LYS A 6 14.43 32.03 -37.38
C LYS A 6 14.47 31.68 -35.88
N LYS A 7 14.77 32.68 -35.03
CA LYS A 7 14.79 32.47 -33.58
C LYS A 7 13.37 32.29 -33.02
N ARG A 8 12.37 32.95 -33.57
CA ARG A 8 10.97 32.76 -33.17
C ARG A 8 10.50 31.35 -33.45
N ILE A 9 10.80 30.80 -34.64
CA ILE A 9 10.44 29.42 -35.00
C ILE A 9 11.14 28.43 -34.07
N ALA A 10 12.44 28.61 -33.81
CA ALA A 10 13.21 27.73 -32.94
C ALA A 10 12.63 27.73 -31.52
N VAL A 11 12.36 28.89 -30.94
CA VAL A 11 11.77 29.04 -29.60
C VAL A 11 10.39 28.38 -29.54
N PHE A 12 9.54 28.58 -30.56
CA PHE A 12 8.21 28.00 -30.60
C PHE A 12 8.26 26.45 -30.69
N ASN A 13 9.17 25.92 -31.51
CA ASN A 13 9.38 24.47 -31.61
C ASN A 13 9.90 23.87 -30.31
N THR A 14 10.88 24.52 -29.68
CA THR A 14 11.44 24.05 -28.41
C THR A 14 10.36 24.08 -27.31
N LEU A 15 9.56 25.13 -27.27
CA LEU A 15 8.47 25.24 -26.29
C LEU A 15 7.40 24.17 -26.54
N ALA A 16 7.02 23.93 -27.79
CA ALA A 16 6.06 22.90 -28.14
C ALA A 16 6.53 21.52 -27.70
N VAL A 17 7.80 21.17 -27.99
CA VAL A 17 8.40 19.90 -27.55
C VAL A 17 8.42 19.80 -26.03
N ALA A 18 8.84 20.85 -25.34
CA ALA A 18 8.89 20.86 -23.88
C ALA A 18 7.52 20.65 -23.25
N VAL A 19 6.48 21.33 -23.76
CA VAL A 19 5.11 21.18 -23.27
C VAL A 19 4.59 19.76 -23.53
N THR A 20 4.80 19.24 -24.75
CA THR A 20 4.36 17.87 -25.08
C THR A 20 5.03 16.83 -24.19
N THR A 21 6.34 16.99 -23.96
CA THR A 21 7.09 16.08 -23.08
C THR A 21 6.59 16.16 -21.65
N ALA A 22 6.31 17.35 -21.13
CA ALA A 22 5.76 17.53 -19.79
C ALA A 22 4.39 16.85 -19.64
N ILE A 23 3.51 16.99 -20.63
CA ILE A 23 2.18 16.34 -20.64
C ILE A 23 2.34 14.81 -20.60
N VAL A 24 3.23 14.25 -21.42
CA VAL A 24 3.49 12.80 -21.43
C VAL A 24 3.96 12.30 -20.07
N PHE A 25 4.90 13.00 -19.42
CA PHE A 25 5.37 12.61 -18.09
C PHE A 25 4.27 12.69 -17.03
N ILE A 26 3.41 13.71 -17.08
CA ILE A 26 2.27 13.83 -16.15
C ILE A 26 1.30 12.66 -16.33
N VAL A 27 1.01 12.28 -17.56
CA VAL A 27 0.12 11.14 -17.85
C VAL A 27 0.73 9.83 -17.37
N ILE A 28 2.02 9.58 -17.67
CA ILE A 28 2.71 8.37 -17.19
C ILE A 28 2.70 8.32 -15.67
N TYR A 29 3.04 9.41 -15.01
CA TYR A 29 3.02 9.49 -13.54
C TYR A 29 1.64 9.17 -12.97
N ALA A 30 0.59 9.78 -13.52
CA ALA A 30 -0.78 9.56 -13.06
C ALA A 30 -1.22 8.10 -13.24
N VAL A 31 -0.87 7.47 -14.38
CA VAL A 31 -1.20 6.07 -14.66
C VAL A 31 -0.44 5.13 -13.71
N VAL A 32 0.86 5.33 -13.56
CA VAL A 32 1.70 4.48 -12.68
C VAL A 32 1.24 4.62 -11.23
N TYR A 33 1.02 5.85 -10.76
CA TYR A 33 0.54 6.12 -9.41
C TYR A 33 -0.78 5.40 -9.14
N ASN A 34 -1.79 5.63 -9.97
CA ASN A 34 -3.10 5.02 -9.80
C ASN A 34 -3.07 3.48 -9.93
N SER A 35 -2.27 2.94 -10.83
CA SER A 35 -2.13 1.48 -10.99
C SER A 35 -1.45 0.84 -9.79
N SER A 36 -0.40 1.46 -9.26
CA SER A 36 0.34 0.93 -8.11
C SER A 36 -0.53 0.87 -6.85
N TYR A 37 -1.29 1.93 -6.57
CA TYR A 37 -2.20 1.93 -5.42
C TYR A 37 -3.31 0.90 -5.55
N ARG A 38 -3.92 0.78 -6.73
CA ARG A 38 -4.98 -0.22 -6.94
C ARG A 38 -4.49 -1.66 -6.82
N HIS A 39 -3.26 -1.94 -7.25
CA HIS A 39 -2.64 -3.26 -7.07
C HIS A 39 -2.42 -3.55 -5.59
N LEU A 40 -1.84 -2.60 -4.86
CA LEU A 40 -1.57 -2.75 -3.44
C LEU A 40 -2.85 -3.00 -2.64
N ASP A 41 -3.90 -2.23 -2.89
CA ASP A 41 -5.20 -2.40 -2.23
C ASP A 41 -5.82 -3.77 -2.54
N SER A 42 -5.69 -4.25 -3.79
CA SER A 42 -6.18 -5.56 -4.20
C SER A 42 -5.42 -6.70 -3.51
N ASP A 43 -4.10 -6.58 -3.42
CA ASP A 43 -3.26 -7.59 -2.78
C ASP A 43 -3.55 -7.67 -1.27
N ILE A 44 -3.72 -6.54 -0.60
CA ILE A 44 -4.11 -6.48 0.82
C ILE A 44 -5.48 -7.12 1.06
N LEU A 45 -6.45 -6.91 0.16
CA LEU A 45 -7.78 -7.52 0.30
C LEU A 45 -7.73 -9.03 0.13
N LEU A 46 -6.96 -9.54 -0.83
CA LEU A 46 -6.78 -10.98 -1.02
C LEU A 46 -6.13 -11.62 0.21
N GLU A 47 -5.06 -11.03 0.71
CA GLU A 47 -4.36 -11.46 1.92
C GLU A 47 -5.30 -11.50 3.14
N LYS A 48 -6.10 -10.44 3.31
CA LYS A 48 -7.11 -10.37 4.37
C LYS A 48 -8.13 -11.51 4.27
N GLU A 49 -8.65 -11.78 3.07
CA GLU A 49 -9.65 -12.83 2.85
C GLU A 49 -9.06 -14.20 3.16
N GLU A 50 -7.83 -14.44 2.79
CA GLU A 50 -7.11 -15.68 3.04
C GLU A 50 -6.87 -15.91 4.54
N ILE A 51 -6.43 -14.88 5.25
CA ILE A 51 -6.28 -14.89 6.71
C ILE A 51 -7.63 -15.20 7.37
N LEU A 52 -8.72 -14.51 6.98
CA LEU A 52 -10.03 -14.71 7.57
C LEU A 52 -10.56 -16.13 7.35
N ASN A 53 -10.29 -16.74 6.20
CA ASN A 53 -10.70 -18.11 5.88
C ASN A 53 -9.93 -19.18 6.70
N THR A 54 -8.79 -18.81 7.28
CA THR A 54 -7.95 -19.71 8.09
C THR A 54 -8.23 -19.57 9.59
N LEU A 55 -9.05 -18.58 9.98
CA LEU A 55 -9.46 -18.39 11.38
C LEU A 55 -10.67 -19.25 11.71
N ASP A 56 -10.53 -20.12 12.70
CA ASP A 56 -11.64 -20.89 13.26
C ASP A 56 -12.16 -20.24 14.54
N TRP A 57 -13.48 -20.08 14.61
CA TRP A 57 -14.18 -19.58 15.78
C TRP A 57 -14.60 -20.73 16.68
N LYS A 58 -14.13 -20.75 17.91
CA LYS A 58 -14.53 -21.73 18.90
C LYS A 58 -15.12 -21.05 20.14
N GLY A 59 -16.43 -20.81 20.08
CA GLY A 59 -17.13 -20.02 21.08
C GLY A 59 -16.73 -18.54 21.00
N ASP A 60 -16.18 -17.99 22.08
CA ASP A 60 -15.73 -16.59 22.19
C ASP A 60 -14.21 -16.43 21.92
N SER A 61 -13.56 -17.50 21.42
CA SER A 61 -12.12 -17.52 21.18
C SER A 61 -11.82 -17.79 19.72
N ILE A 62 -10.85 -17.06 19.18
CA ILE A 62 -10.31 -17.29 17.84
C ILE A 62 -9.18 -18.32 17.95
N ILE A 63 -9.29 -19.40 17.19
CA ILE A 63 -8.21 -20.38 17.02
C ILE A 63 -7.59 -20.14 15.65
N ILE A 64 -6.29 -19.89 15.68
CA ILE A 64 -5.49 -19.76 14.48
C ILE A 64 -5.05 -21.16 14.10
N ASN A 65 -5.66 -21.72 13.06
CA ASN A 65 -5.16 -22.95 12.46
C ASN A 65 -3.83 -22.66 11.76
N LYS A 66 -3.00 -23.72 11.63
CA LYS A 66 -1.69 -23.60 10.99
C LYS A 66 -1.86 -23.00 9.60
N MET A 67 -1.45 -21.73 9.42
CA MET A 67 -1.40 -21.08 8.13
C MET A 67 -0.11 -21.45 7.43
N PRO A 68 -0.12 -22.15 6.29
CA PRO A 68 1.07 -22.42 5.51
C PRO A 68 1.83 -21.15 5.14
N GLU A 69 1.09 -20.08 4.86
CA GLU A 69 1.60 -18.78 4.42
C GLU A 69 2.35 -17.99 5.49
N TRP A 70 2.08 -18.25 6.79
CA TRP A 70 2.80 -17.55 7.86
C TRP A 70 4.26 -17.98 7.96
N GLU A 71 4.61 -19.10 7.34
CA GLU A 71 5.99 -19.57 7.18
C GLU A 71 6.65 -18.95 5.94
N GLU A 72 5.92 -18.21 5.11
CA GLU A 72 6.47 -17.54 3.94
C GLU A 72 7.46 -16.45 4.33
N ALA A 73 8.45 -16.25 3.46
CA ALA A 73 9.57 -15.37 3.74
C ALA A 73 9.14 -13.91 3.92
N GLU A 74 8.05 -13.50 3.26
CA GLU A 74 7.52 -12.12 3.30
C GLU A 74 6.95 -11.73 4.66
N HIS A 75 6.40 -12.68 5.43
CA HIS A 75 5.90 -12.41 6.78
C HIS A 75 6.98 -12.52 7.87
N ASN A 76 8.11 -13.11 7.53
CA ASN A 76 9.20 -13.35 8.49
C ASN A 76 10.39 -12.40 8.32
N LYS A 77 10.50 -11.73 7.18
CA LYS A 77 11.61 -10.82 6.86
C LYS A 77 11.10 -9.43 6.51
N VAL A 78 11.89 -8.43 6.86
CA VAL A 78 11.68 -7.07 6.38
C VAL A 78 12.23 -6.99 4.97
N GLU A 79 11.37 -7.15 3.99
CA GLU A 79 11.68 -7.00 2.56
C GLU A 79 11.42 -5.57 2.07
N VAL A 80 11.58 -5.33 0.77
CA VAL A 80 11.38 -4.00 0.17
C VAL A 80 9.93 -3.52 0.30
N ASN A 81 8.96 -4.45 0.29
CA ASN A 81 7.53 -4.18 0.51
C ASN A 81 6.98 -5.22 1.50
N PRO A 82 7.27 -5.08 2.79
CA PRO A 82 6.83 -6.06 3.78
C PRO A 82 5.33 -5.92 4.05
N THR A 83 4.63 -7.04 4.09
CA THR A 83 3.25 -7.12 4.61
C THR A 83 3.31 -7.36 6.11
N PHE A 84 2.65 -6.51 6.89
CA PHE A 84 2.56 -6.62 8.35
C PHE A 84 1.14 -7.01 8.75
N ILE A 85 1.02 -8.02 9.60
CA ILE A 85 -0.27 -8.53 10.05
C ILE A 85 -0.38 -8.36 11.57
N GLN A 86 -1.49 -7.81 12.01
CA GLN A 86 -1.85 -7.72 13.42
C GLN A 86 -3.32 -8.09 13.61
N ILE A 87 -3.60 -9.04 14.49
CA ILE A 87 -4.97 -9.44 14.86
C ILE A 87 -5.20 -9.06 16.31
N VAL A 88 -6.24 -8.30 16.56
CA VAL A 88 -6.68 -7.89 17.89
C VAL A 88 -8.13 -8.31 18.11
N ASP A 89 -8.51 -8.57 19.36
CA ASP A 89 -9.90 -8.80 19.71
C ASP A 89 -10.65 -7.48 19.96
N ASN A 90 -11.95 -7.56 20.22
CA ASN A 90 -12.79 -6.41 20.51
C ASN A 90 -12.45 -5.68 21.83
N LYS A 91 -11.53 -6.21 22.63
CA LYS A 91 -10.99 -5.63 23.86
C LYS A 91 -9.57 -5.12 23.70
N GLU A 92 -9.14 -4.88 22.46
CA GLU A 92 -7.79 -4.40 22.09
C GLU A 92 -6.66 -5.39 22.49
N ARG A 93 -6.99 -6.63 22.84
CA ARG A 93 -5.96 -7.61 23.17
C ARG A 93 -5.37 -8.19 21.90
N MET A 94 -4.06 -8.15 21.82
CA MET A 94 -3.34 -8.72 20.69
C MET A 94 -3.43 -10.25 20.73
N ILE A 95 -4.03 -10.82 19.69
CA ILE A 95 -4.15 -12.27 19.50
C ILE A 95 -2.94 -12.78 18.74
N PHE A 96 -2.54 -12.04 17.70
CA PHE A 96 -1.44 -12.40 16.83
C PHE A 96 -0.77 -11.17 16.23
N LYS A 97 0.52 -11.28 15.94
CA LYS A 97 1.26 -10.36 15.09
C LYS A 97 2.35 -11.08 14.29
N SER A 98 2.57 -10.65 13.06
CA SER A 98 3.63 -11.16 12.20
C SER A 98 5.02 -10.85 12.76
N ALA A 99 5.98 -11.75 12.54
CA ALA A 99 7.33 -11.64 13.09
C ALA A 99 8.08 -10.39 12.59
N ASN A 100 7.83 -9.96 11.36
CA ASN A 100 8.43 -8.78 10.76
C ASN A 100 7.98 -7.46 11.40
N LEU A 101 6.86 -7.44 12.14
CA LEU A 101 6.40 -6.29 12.91
C LEU A 101 7.28 -6.02 14.16
N GLN A 102 8.07 -6.99 14.58
CA GLN A 102 9.01 -6.91 15.72
C GLN A 102 8.38 -6.36 17.01
N SER A 103 8.88 -5.24 17.54
CA SER A 103 8.34 -4.57 18.72
C SER A 103 7.22 -3.58 18.43
N ASN A 104 6.98 -3.28 17.15
CA ASN A 104 5.97 -2.32 16.74
C ASN A 104 4.56 -2.92 16.82
N HIS A 105 3.56 -2.07 16.81
CA HIS A 105 2.15 -2.44 16.75
C HIS A 105 1.36 -1.34 16.02
N PHE A 106 0.26 -1.73 15.39
CA PHE A 106 -0.68 -0.79 14.84
C PHE A 106 -1.65 -0.33 15.91
N LEU A 107 -1.98 0.96 15.89
CA LEU A 107 -3.04 1.49 16.76
C LEU A 107 -4.39 0.93 16.26
N PHE A 108 -5.15 0.39 17.20
CA PHE A 108 -6.50 -0.06 16.94
C PHE A 108 -7.47 1.08 17.22
N ASP A 109 -8.38 1.34 16.27
CA ASP A 109 -9.47 2.29 16.47
C ASP A 109 -10.80 1.52 16.51
N PRO A 110 -11.39 1.30 17.69
CA PRO A 110 -12.63 0.56 17.83
C PRO A 110 -13.84 1.27 17.20
N ALA A 111 -13.74 2.56 16.90
CA ALA A 111 -14.80 3.31 16.23
C ALA A 111 -14.86 3.03 14.72
N ASN A 112 -13.85 2.38 14.19
CA ASN A 112 -13.71 2.07 12.77
C ASN A 112 -14.15 0.62 12.49
N GLU A 113 -15.45 0.38 12.48
CA GLU A 113 -16.02 -0.95 12.17
C GLU A 113 -16.01 -1.28 10.67
N THR A 114 -15.61 -0.35 9.82
CA THR A 114 -15.60 -0.52 8.36
C THR A 114 -14.19 -0.66 7.81
N GLU A 115 -14.09 -1.34 6.67
CA GLU A 115 -12.84 -1.40 5.91
C GLU A 115 -12.38 0.00 5.52
N ASN A 116 -11.20 0.39 5.97
CA ASN A 116 -10.59 1.66 5.64
C ASN A 116 -9.20 1.46 5.09
N PHE A 117 -8.96 2.05 3.92
CA PHE A 117 -7.63 2.18 3.35
C PHE A 117 -7.09 3.57 3.68
N PHE A 118 -5.99 3.63 4.40
CA PHE A 118 -5.33 4.89 4.68
C PHE A 118 -3.81 4.75 4.51
N ASN A 119 -3.20 5.81 4.03
CA ASN A 119 -1.76 5.93 3.97
C ASN A 119 -1.28 6.60 5.26
N SER A 120 -0.55 5.86 6.08
CA SER A 120 0.09 6.41 7.26
C SER A 120 1.60 6.38 7.09
N LEU A 121 2.25 7.50 7.38
CA LEU A 121 3.68 7.50 7.59
C LEU A 121 3.91 6.87 8.96
N VAL A 122 4.55 5.71 8.99
CA VAL A 122 5.02 5.14 10.25
C VAL A 122 6.17 6.02 10.70
N ASP A 123 5.91 6.88 11.69
CA ASP A 123 6.97 7.62 12.35
C ASP A 123 7.95 6.61 12.99
N LYS A 124 9.22 6.75 12.62
CA LYS A 124 10.32 5.95 13.17
C LYS A 124 10.66 6.41 14.57
#